data_c35d95dda37aa643c7b665054692f815
#
_entry.id   c35d95dda37aa643c7b665054692f815
#
_cell.length_a   1.000
_cell.length_b   1.000
_cell.length_c   1.000
_cell.angle_alpha   90.00
_cell.angle_beta   90.00
_cell.angle_gamma   90.00
#
_symmetry.space_group_name_H-M   'P 1'
#
loop_
_entity.id
_entity.type
_entity.pdbx_description
1 polymer ?
#
loop_
_entity_poly.entity_id
_entity_poly.type
_entity_poly.pdbx_seq_one_letter_code
_entity_poly.pdbx_strand_id
1 'polypeptide(L)'
;MMAFDFKKEYKEFYMPKNRPEIVNVPRANYIAVRGAGDPNEENGAYQKAISVLYGVAYTLKMSCKTDYKINGFFEYVVPPLEGFWWQENIDGINYADKASFHWISVIRLPDFVSEKDLEWAKEMAAKKKKIDCSSAEFLTVDEGLCVQIMHLGAFDGEPETVAIMDHYVKESGYVNDITGKRLHHEIYLSDARKVAPEKWKTVIRHPIKPA
;
A
#
# COMPACT_ATOMS: atom_id res chain seq x y z
N MET A 1 -23.94 9.11 -10.78
CA MET A 1 -23.00 9.58 -9.73
C MET A 1 -21.59 9.18 -10.13
N MET A 2 -20.58 9.98 -9.84
CA MET A 2 -19.18 9.57 -10.05
C MET A 2 -18.82 8.56 -8.94
N ALA A 3 -18.04 7.51 -9.30
CA ALA A 3 -17.54 6.54 -8.33
C ALA A 3 -16.61 7.25 -7.32
N PHE A 4 -16.68 6.86 -6.06
CA PHE A 4 -15.80 7.34 -4.99
C PHE A 4 -14.33 7.00 -5.32
N ASP A 5 -13.46 7.98 -5.33
CA ASP A 5 -12.03 7.80 -5.64
C ASP A 5 -11.19 8.20 -4.43
N PHE A 6 -10.60 7.22 -3.76
CA PHE A 6 -9.80 7.43 -2.56
C PHE A 6 -8.70 8.47 -2.72
N LYS A 7 -8.06 8.52 -3.89
CA LYS A 7 -7.02 9.52 -4.18
C LYS A 7 -7.56 10.94 -4.22
N LYS A 8 -8.84 11.12 -4.59
CA LYS A 8 -9.48 12.43 -4.68
C LYS A 8 -10.10 12.86 -3.36
N GLU A 9 -10.68 11.90 -2.62
CA GLU A 9 -11.37 12.16 -1.35
C GLU A 9 -10.38 12.33 -0.20
N TYR A 10 -9.29 11.55 -0.20
CA TYR A 10 -8.23 11.58 0.82
C TYR A 10 -6.92 12.12 0.25
N LYS A 11 -6.96 13.29 -0.40
CA LYS A 11 -5.80 13.91 -1.03
C LYS A 11 -4.62 14.11 -0.09
N GLU A 12 -4.91 14.39 1.16
CA GLU A 12 -3.90 14.56 2.21
C GLU A 12 -3.03 13.31 2.40
N PHE A 13 -3.55 12.10 2.14
CA PHE A 13 -2.82 10.85 2.28
C PHE A 13 -2.28 10.29 0.96
N TYR A 14 -2.93 10.60 -0.16
CA TYR A 14 -2.59 10.02 -1.46
C TYR A 14 -1.90 11.00 -2.44
N MET A 15 -2.00 12.30 -2.19
CA MET A 15 -1.47 13.32 -3.10
C MET A 15 -0.68 14.40 -2.34
N PRO A 16 0.27 14.01 -1.46
CA PRO A 16 1.13 14.98 -0.79
C PRO A 16 1.97 15.75 -1.81
N LYS A 17 2.58 16.83 -1.36
CA LYS A 17 3.55 17.57 -2.17
C LYS A 17 4.89 16.83 -2.23
N ASN A 18 5.77 17.26 -3.13
CA ASN A 18 7.17 16.81 -3.20
C ASN A 18 8.07 17.48 -2.14
N ARG A 19 7.51 17.75 -0.96
CA ARG A 19 8.19 18.21 0.25
C ARG A 19 7.61 17.48 1.45
N PRO A 20 8.41 17.20 2.49
CA PRO A 20 7.93 16.50 3.66
C PRO A 20 6.78 17.25 4.35
N GLU A 21 5.85 16.50 4.88
CA GLU A 21 4.78 16.99 5.74
C GLU A 21 4.43 15.96 6.82
N ILE A 22 4.08 16.43 8.01
CA ILE A 22 3.61 15.58 9.10
C ILE A 22 2.11 15.42 8.98
N VAL A 23 1.64 14.17 9.08
CA VAL A 23 0.22 13.81 9.00
C VAL A 23 -0.14 12.82 10.11
N ASN A 24 -1.41 12.80 10.50
CA ASN A 24 -1.96 11.76 11.38
C ASN A 24 -2.87 10.86 10.55
N VAL A 25 -2.37 9.67 10.20
CA VAL A 25 -3.07 8.73 9.32
C VAL A 25 -4.06 7.91 10.15
N PRO A 26 -5.36 7.97 9.81
CA PRO A 26 -6.36 7.22 10.54
C PRO A 26 -6.24 5.72 10.28
N ARG A 27 -6.77 4.94 11.22
CA ARG A 27 -6.94 3.50 11.06
C ARG A 27 -7.70 3.18 9.76
N ALA A 28 -7.19 2.22 8.99
CA ALA A 28 -7.79 1.77 7.74
C ALA A 28 -7.73 0.26 7.58
N ASN A 29 -8.65 -0.28 6.77
CA ASN A 29 -8.71 -1.70 6.44
C ASN A 29 -8.16 -1.96 5.04
N TYR A 30 -7.53 -3.11 4.87
CA TYR A 30 -6.85 -3.52 3.64
C TYR A 30 -7.10 -4.98 3.31
N ILE A 31 -7.04 -5.32 2.04
CA ILE A 31 -6.66 -6.66 1.61
C ILE A 31 -5.15 -6.70 1.65
N ALA A 32 -4.56 -7.72 2.26
CA ALA A 32 -3.13 -7.86 2.40
C ALA A 32 -2.64 -9.23 1.91
N VAL A 33 -1.43 -9.26 1.37
CA VAL A 33 -0.66 -10.49 1.11
C VAL A 33 0.76 -10.25 1.59
N ARG A 34 1.28 -11.18 2.39
CA ARG A 34 2.64 -11.14 2.95
C ARG A 34 3.59 -11.97 2.12
N GLY A 35 4.84 -11.53 2.05
CA GLY A 35 5.89 -12.29 1.39
C GLY A 35 7.28 -11.74 1.67
N ALA A 36 8.26 -12.35 1.02
CA ALA A 36 9.66 -11.96 1.07
C ALA A 36 10.32 -12.21 -0.29
N GLY A 37 11.47 -11.58 -0.51
CA GLY A 37 12.29 -11.72 -1.71
C GLY A 37 12.24 -10.50 -2.63
N ASP A 38 12.99 -10.57 -3.71
CA ASP A 38 13.12 -9.48 -4.68
C ASP A 38 11.78 -9.23 -5.42
N PRO A 39 11.20 -8.02 -5.31
CA PRO A 39 9.96 -7.67 -6.01
C PRO A 39 10.09 -7.66 -7.53
N ASN A 40 11.32 -7.62 -8.05
CA ASN A 40 11.60 -7.63 -9.50
C ASN A 40 11.74 -9.04 -10.08
N GLU A 41 11.71 -10.08 -9.25
CA GLU A 41 11.81 -11.46 -9.72
C GLU A 41 10.65 -11.79 -10.67
N GLU A 42 11.00 -12.22 -11.89
CA GLU A 42 10.00 -12.57 -12.89
C GLU A 42 9.19 -13.79 -12.43
N ASN A 43 7.86 -13.67 -12.45
CA ASN A 43 6.92 -14.67 -11.92
C ASN A 43 7.15 -15.02 -10.43
N GLY A 44 7.85 -14.14 -9.72
CA GLY A 44 8.18 -14.26 -8.30
C GLY A 44 6.97 -14.12 -7.37
N ALA A 45 7.24 -14.22 -6.07
CA ALA A 45 6.22 -14.15 -5.03
C ALA A 45 5.47 -12.81 -5.04
N TYR A 46 6.16 -11.70 -5.26
CA TYR A 46 5.58 -10.36 -5.28
C TYR A 46 4.56 -10.18 -6.42
N GLN A 47 4.89 -10.62 -7.64
CA GLN A 47 3.97 -10.53 -8.78
C GLN A 47 2.72 -11.41 -8.59
N LYS A 48 2.87 -12.57 -7.96
CA LYS A 48 1.74 -13.45 -7.60
C LYS A 48 0.85 -12.78 -6.56
N ALA A 49 1.43 -12.16 -5.54
CA ALA A 49 0.70 -11.40 -4.52
C ALA A 49 -0.13 -10.27 -5.14
N ILE A 50 0.45 -9.47 -6.04
CA ILE A 50 -0.27 -8.41 -6.77
C ILE A 50 -1.46 -8.99 -7.56
N SER A 51 -1.29 -10.15 -8.20
CA SER A 51 -2.36 -10.81 -8.95
C SER A 51 -3.51 -11.24 -8.05
N VAL A 52 -3.21 -11.77 -6.86
CA VAL A 52 -4.19 -12.12 -5.82
C VAL A 52 -4.93 -10.88 -5.34
N LEU A 53 -4.20 -9.83 -4.94
CA LEU A 53 -4.77 -8.58 -4.43
C LEU A 53 -5.77 -7.96 -5.40
N TYR A 54 -5.36 -7.76 -6.66
CA TYR A 54 -6.28 -7.21 -7.66
C TYR A 54 -7.41 -8.17 -8.01
N GLY A 55 -7.17 -9.49 -7.96
CA GLY A 55 -8.20 -10.51 -8.15
C GLY A 55 -9.34 -10.35 -7.17
N VAL A 56 -9.00 -10.24 -5.90
CA VAL A 56 -9.96 -10.10 -4.79
C VAL A 56 -10.58 -8.70 -4.77
N ALA A 57 -9.78 -7.62 -4.92
CA ALA A 57 -10.25 -6.25 -4.92
C ALA A 57 -11.31 -5.98 -6.01
N TYR A 58 -11.06 -6.45 -7.23
CA TYR A 58 -12.03 -6.32 -8.30
C TYR A 58 -13.26 -7.21 -8.11
N THR A 59 -13.14 -8.35 -7.43
CA THR A 59 -14.30 -9.19 -7.09
C THR A 59 -15.21 -8.47 -6.10
N LEU A 60 -14.65 -7.85 -5.05
CA LEU A 60 -15.39 -7.00 -4.12
C LEU A 60 -16.08 -5.82 -4.84
N LYS A 61 -15.32 -5.08 -5.66
CA LYS A 61 -15.89 -3.97 -6.42
C LYS A 61 -17.07 -4.38 -7.30
N MET A 62 -16.99 -5.56 -7.90
CA MET A 62 -18.02 -6.06 -8.83
C MET A 62 -19.14 -6.85 -8.14
N SER A 63 -19.15 -6.95 -6.80
CA SER A 63 -20.19 -7.65 -6.04
C SER A 63 -21.60 -7.13 -6.35
N CYS A 64 -21.73 -5.82 -6.59
CA CYS A 64 -22.99 -5.19 -6.96
C CYS A 64 -23.65 -5.77 -8.22
N LYS A 65 -22.87 -6.42 -9.09
CA LYS A 65 -23.34 -7.10 -10.32
C LYS A 65 -23.61 -8.59 -10.11
N THR A 66 -23.56 -9.09 -8.90
CA THR A 66 -23.81 -10.48 -8.52
C THR A 66 -25.02 -10.55 -7.57
N ASP A 67 -25.40 -11.76 -7.18
CA ASP A 67 -26.44 -11.95 -6.15
C ASP A 67 -25.94 -11.64 -4.73
N TYR A 68 -24.61 -11.62 -4.53
CA TYR A 68 -24.00 -11.22 -3.26
C TYR A 68 -24.03 -9.70 -3.09
N LYS A 69 -24.71 -9.23 -2.07
CA LYS A 69 -24.85 -7.80 -1.78
C LYS A 69 -24.09 -7.45 -0.50
N ILE A 70 -23.10 -6.59 -0.64
CA ILE A 70 -22.38 -6.02 0.51
C ILE A 70 -23.22 -4.89 1.09
N ASN A 71 -23.48 -4.92 2.40
CA ASN A 71 -24.24 -3.87 3.07
C ASN A 71 -23.50 -2.54 3.03
N GLY A 72 -24.20 -1.45 2.75
CA GLY A 72 -23.62 -0.11 2.65
C GLY A 72 -22.78 0.13 1.39
N PHE A 73 -22.80 -0.78 0.42
CA PHE A 73 -22.01 -0.66 -0.82
C PHE A 73 -22.31 0.64 -1.57
N PHE A 74 -21.25 1.31 -1.98
CA PHE A 74 -21.30 2.38 -2.98
C PHE A 74 -20.22 2.13 -4.07
N GLU A 75 -20.43 2.70 -5.25
CA GLU A 75 -19.46 2.56 -6.34
C GLU A 75 -18.16 3.30 -6.01
N TYR A 76 -17.02 2.62 -6.15
CA TYR A 76 -15.69 3.18 -5.89
C TYR A 76 -14.67 2.78 -6.95
N VAL A 77 -13.61 3.54 -7.05
CA VAL A 77 -12.40 3.18 -7.80
C VAL A 77 -11.53 2.32 -6.90
N VAL A 78 -11.05 1.16 -7.38
CA VAL A 78 -10.10 0.35 -6.61
C VAL A 78 -8.89 1.21 -6.28
N PRO A 79 -8.54 1.34 -4.99
CA PRO A 79 -7.39 2.15 -4.57
C PRO A 79 -6.07 1.67 -5.18
N PRO A 80 -5.03 2.48 -5.14
CA PRO A 80 -3.72 2.08 -5.61
C PRO A 80 -3.19 0.88 -4.83
N LEU A 81 -2.21 0.18 -5.40
CA LEU A 81 -1.38 -0.77 -4.69
C LEU A 81 -0.53 0.02 -3.68
N GLU A 82 -0.38 -0.52 -2.49
CA GLU A 82 0.47 0.00 -1.43
C GLU A 82 1.35 -1.14 -0.91
N GLY A 83 2.48 -0.83 -0.29
CA GLY A 83 3.40 -1.81 0.28
C GLY A 83 4.02 -1.34 1.58
N PHE A 84 4.02 -2.21 2.59
CA PHE A 84 4.81 -2.05 3.80
C PHE A 84 6.07 -2.89 3.67
N TRP A 85 7.24 -2.28 3.90
CA TRP A 85 8.53 -2.89 3.63
C TRP A 85 9.43 -2.89 4.86
N TRP A 86 10.24 -3.94 5.00
CA TRP A 86 11.30 -4.00 5.99
C TRP A 86 12.35 -5.06 5.58
N GLN A 87 13.47 -5.02 6.24
CA GLN A 87 14.52 -6.04 6.19
C GLN A 87 14.90 -6.40 7.61
N GLU A 88 15.22 -7.66 7.86
CA GLU A 88 15.61 -8.08 9.20
C GLU A 88 17.01 -7.56 9.57
N ASN A 89 17.15 -7.11 10.81
CA ASN A 89 18.42 -6.61 11.36
C ASN A 89 19.01 -5.40 10.61
N ILE A 90 18.19 -4.66 9.85
CA ILE A 90 18.57 -3.42 9.16
C ILE A 90 17.68 -2.30 9.70
N ASP A 91 18.32 -1.18 10.05
CA ASP A 91 17.61 0.05 10.38
C ASP A 91 17.35 0.84 9.08
N GLY A 92 16.09 1.04 8.73
CA GLY A 92 15.67 1.58 7.44
C GLY A 92 15.59 0.54 6.32
N ILE A 93 15.89 0.93 5.09
CA ILE A 93 15.82 0.09 3.88
C ILE A 93 17.17 0.09 3.15
N ASN A 94 17.71 -1.09 2.91
CA ASN A 94 18.87 -1.29 2.03
C ASN A 94 18.40 -1.68 0.62
N TYR A 95 18.29 -0.71 -0.25
CA TYR A 95 17.84 -0.90 -1.64
C TYR A 95 18.80 -1.73 -2.51
N ALA A 96 20.03 -1.95 -2.07
CA ALA A 96 21.02 -2.76 -2.79
C ALA A 96 20.79 -4.28 -2.60
N ASP A 97 20.13 -4.68 -1.51
CA ASP A 97 19.85 -6.10 -1.21
C ASP A 97 18.34 -6.38 -1.27
N LYS A 98 17.80 -6.40 -2.48
CA LYS A 98 16.37 -6.63 -2.72
C LYS A 98 15.91 -8.06 -2.38
N ALA A 99 16.83 -9.02 -2.36
CA ALA A 99 16.52 -10.41 -2.03
C ALA A 99 16.14 -10.59 -0.54
N SER A 100 16.62 -9.71 0.34
CA SER A 100 16.30 -9.73 1.78
C SER A 100 15.03 -8.96 2.15
N PHE A 101 14.31 -8.40 1.20
CA PHE A 101 13.07 -7.69 1.48
C PHE A 101 12.00 -8.60 2.04
N HIS A 102 11.35 -8.14 3.09
CA HIS A 102 10.05 -8.58 3.52
C HIS A 102 9.02 -7.52 3.19
N TRP A 103 7.82 -7.95 2.82
CA TRP A 103 6.77 -7.02 2.43
C TRP A 103 5.37 -7.50 2.82
N ILE A 104 4.49 -6.53 3.01
CA ILE A 104 3.05 -6.72 3.05
C ILE A 104 2.49 -5.85 1.93
N SER A 105 2.12 -6.45 0.81
CA SER A 105 1.44 -5.74 -0.27
C SER A 105 -0.03 -5.62 0.06
N VAL A 106 -0.61 -4.43 -0.14
CA VAL A 106 -1.98 -4.15 0.28
C VAL A 106 -2.76 -3.33 -0.76
N ILE A 107 -4.08 -3.46 -0.71
CA ILE A 107 -5.02 -2.54 -1.36
C ILE A 107 -6.04 -2.12 -0.31
N ARG A 108 -6.21 -0.82 -0.11
CA ARG A 108 -7.18 -0.29 0.86
C ARG A 108 -8.60 -0.74 0.54
N LEU A 109 -9.35 -1.09 1.58
CA LEU A 109 -10.77 -1.44 1.51
C LEU A 109 -11.64 -0.24 1.88
N PRO A 110 -12.80 -0.06 1.21
CA PRO A 110 -13.86 0.79 1.76
C PRO A 110 -14.33 0.28 3.12
N ASP A 111 -14.75 1.18 4.00
CA ASP A 111 -15.13 0.87 5.38
C ASP A 111 -16.36 -0.06 5.49
N PHE A 112 -17.15 -0.16 4.43
CA PHE A 112 -18.31 -1.08 4.39
C PHE A 112 -17.91 -2.55 4.17
N VAL A 113 -16.66 -2.84 3.78
CA VAL A 113 -16.20 -4.21 3.53
C VAL A 113 -15.82 -4.88 4.84
N SER A 114 -16.42 -6.02 5.13
CA SER A 114 -16.11 -6.85 6.29
C SER A 114 -15.16 -8.03 5.93
N GLU A 115 -14.62 -8.70 6.95
CA GLU A 115 -13.86 -9.95 6.76
C GLU A 115 -14.68 -11.03 6.04
N LYS A 116 -15.98 -11.11 6.33
CA LYS A 116 -16.91 -12.04 5.64
C LYS A 116 -17.01 -11.75 4.15
N ASP A 117 -17.05 -10.47 3.78
CA ASP A 117 -17.09 -10.06 2.37
C ASP A 117 -15.79 -10.39 1.67
N LEU A 118 -14.66 -10.25 2.37
CA LEU A 118 -13.35 -10.65 1.87
C LEU A 118 -13.28 -12.15 1.60
N GLU A 119 -13.72 -13.01 2.54
CA GLU A 119 -13.71 -14.46 2.36
C GLU A 119 -14.58 -14.88 1.16
N TRP A 120 -15.78 -14.31 1.03
CA TRP A 120 -16.61 -14.51 -0.17
C TRP A 120 -15.85 -14.12 -1.45
N ALA A 121 -15.17 -12.97 -1.45
CA ALA A 121 -14.45 -12.49 -2.62
C ALA A 121 -13.25 -13.36 -2.98
N LYS A 122 -12.55 -13.92 -2.00
CA LYS A 122 -11.45 -14.88 -2.20
C LYS A 122 -11.93 -16.12 -2.92
N GLU A 123 -13.03 -16.71 -2.45
CA GLU A 123 -13.64 -17.90 -3.08
C GLU A 123 -14.06 -17.62 -4.52
N MET A 124 -14.73 -16.49 -4.75
CA MET A 124 -15.20 -16.10 -6.07
C MET A 124 -14.07 -15.76 -7.04
N ALA A 125 -13.03 -15.08 -6.55
CA ALA A 125 -11.84 -14.78 -7.35
C ALA A 125 -11.08 -16.05 -7.74
N ALA A 126 -10.91 -16.97 -6.79
CA ALA A 126 -10.25 -18.26 -7.03
C ALA A 126 -10.98 -19.07 -8.10
N LYS A 127 -12.30 -19.20 -7.99
CA LYS A 127 -13.14 -19.91 -8.97
C LYS A 127 -13.06 -19.29 -10.36
N LYS A 128 -13.15 -17.96 -10.44
CA LYS A 128 -13.21 -17.22 -11.73
C LYS A 128 -11.86 -17.15 -12.44
N LYS A 129 -10.78 -16.92 -11.69
CA LYS A 129 -9.45 -16.66 -12.24
C LYS A 129 -8.54 -17.88 -12.21
N LYS A 130 -8.95 -18.94 -11.54
CA LYS A 130 -8.15 -20.17 -11.33
C LYS A 130 -6.79 -19.88 -10.65
N ILE A 131 -6.79 -18.95 -9.69
CA ILE A 131 -5.63 -18.60 -8.86
C ILE A 131 -5.93 -18.94 -7.41
N ASP A 132 -4.90 -19.33 -6.65
CA ASP A 132 -5.03 -19.51 -5.21
C ASP A 132 -5.07 -18.14 -4.53
N CYS A 133 -6.18 -17.83 -3.85
CA CYS A 133 -6.38 -16.60 -3.09
C CYS A 133 -6.27 -16.83 -1.57
N SER A 134 -5.81 -17.99 -1.12
CA SER A 134 -5.70 -18.33 0.32
C SER A 134 -4.79 -17.38 1.10
N SER A 135 -3.75 -16.86 0.46
CA SER A 135 -2.78 -15.92 1.05
C SER A 135 -3.35 -14.52 1.30
N ALA A 136 -4.52 -14.18 0.75
CA ALA A 136 -5.14 -12.88 1.03
C ALA A 136 -5.77 -12.86 2.42
N GLU A 137 -5.47 -11.81 3.19
CA GLU A 137 -5.99 -11.60 4.55
C GLU A 137 -6.64 -10.22 4.69
N PHE A 138 -7.53 -10.08 5.68
CA PHE A 138 -8.07 -8.80 6.10
C PHE A 138 -7.12 -8.19 7.13
N LEU A 139 -6.53 -7.05 6.79
CA LEU A 139 -5.56 -6.38 7.65
C LEU A 139 -6.09 -5.00 8.04
N THR A 140 -6.06 -4.71 9.34
CA THR A 140 -6.31 -3.36 9.84
C THR A 140 -4.99 -2.74 10.28
N VAL A 141 -4.68 -1.56 9.76
CA VAL A 141 -3.49 -0.80 10.11
C VAL A 141 -3.89 0.53 10.74
N ASP A 142 -3.23 0.88 11.83
CA ASP A 142 -3.29 2.20 12.47
C ASP A 142 -1.88 2.81 12.41
N GLU A 143 -1.63 3.63 11.41
CA GLU A 143 -0.32 4.25 11.23
C GLU A 143 -0.10 5.43 12.19
N GLY A 144 -1.16 6.16 12.55
CA GLY A 144 -1.08 7.30 13.46
C GLY A 144 -0.18 8.42 12.93
N LEU A 145 0.69 8.94 13.79
CA LEU A 145 1.57 10.06 13.45
C LEU A 145 2.68 9.61 12.50
N CYS A 146 2.74 10.22 11.32
CA CYS A 146 3.69 9.91 10.26
C CYS A 146 4.25 11.19 9.63
N VAL A 147 5.39 11.06 8.97
CA VAL A 147 5.87 11.98 7.95
C VAL A 147 5.67 11.34 6.59
N GLN A 148 5.35 12.15 5.58
CA GLN A 148 5.21 11.68 4.20
C GLN A 148 5.73 12.68 3.19
N ILE A 149 6.04 12.18 1.98
CA ILE A 149 6.50 12.97 0.84
C ILE A 149 6.09 12.29 -0.46
N MET A 150 5.88 13.06 -1.53
CA MET A 150 5.79 12.53 -2.88
C MET A 150 7.19 12.35 -3.47
N HIS A 151 7.58 11.11 -3.75
CA HIS A 151 8.72 10.78 -4.58
C HIS A 151 8.34 10.84 -6.06
N LEU A 152 9.19 11.47 -6.87
CA LEU A 152 9.04 11.57 -8.32
C LEU A 152 10.25 10.91 -8.97
N GLY A 153 10.07 9.80 -9.66
CA GLY A 153 11.15 9.08 -10.32
C GLY A 153 11.11 7.57 -10.07
N ALA A 154 12.18 6.91 -10.50
CA ALA A 154 12.36 5.47 -10.29
C ALA A 154 12.63 5.15 -8.80
N PHE A 155 12.23 3.97 -8.35
CA PHE A 155 12.41 3.51 -6.96
C PHE A 155 13.87 3.57 -6.49
N ASP A 156 14.85 3.38 -7.37
CA ASP A 156 16.28 3.47 -7.03
C ASP A 156 16.70 4.90 -6.60
N GLY A 157 15.88 5.93 -6.88
CA GLY A 157 16.06 7.30 -6.41
C GLY A 157 15.42 7.62 -5.05
N GLU A 158 14.68 6.71 -4.46
CA GLU A 158 13.99 6.91 -3.17
C GLU A 158 14.93 7.23 -2.00
N PRO A 159 16.17 6.68 -1.91
CA PRO A 159 17.09 7.03 -0.82
C PRO A 159 17.32 8.53 -0.66
N GLU A 160 17.41 9.29 -1.75
CA GLU A 160 17.56 10.76 -1.70
C GLU A 160 16.33 11.44 -1.12
N THR A 161 15.13 10.95 -1.50
CA THR A 161 13.85 11.45 -0.99
C THR A 161 13.67 11.13 0.50
N VAL A 162 14.07 9.91 0.92
CA VAL A 162 14.07 9.50 2.33
C VAL A 162 15.01 10.37 3.15
N ALA A 163 16.22 10.67 2.65
CA ALA A 163 17.17 11.55 3.35
C ALA A 163 16.59 12.96 3.58
N ILE A 164 15.86 13.52 2.61
CA ILE A 164 15.16 14.81 2.76
C ILE A 164 14.10 14.72 3.85
N MET A 165 13.36 13.62 3.89
CA MET A 165 12.31 13.37 4.88
C MET A 165 12.90 13.23 6.29
N ASP A 166 13.99 12.46 6.45
CA ASP A 166 14.68 12.26 7.73
C ASP A 166 15.27 13.57 8.31
N HIS A 167 15.82 14.40 7.43
CA HIS A 167 16.30 15.73 7.84
C HIS A 167 15.17 16.59 8.38
N TYR A 168 14.02 16.63 7.68
CA TYR A 168 12.85 17.39 8.10
C TYR A 168 12.27 16.86 9.43
N VAL A 169 12.22 15.55 9.63
CA VAL A 169 11.77 14.92 10.88
C VAL A 169 12.60 15.42 12.06
N LYS A 170 13.93 15.38 11.92
CA LYS A 170 14.86 15.83 12.96
C LYS A 170 14.73 17.33 13.27
N GLU A 171 14.65 18.19 12.25
CA GLU A 171 14.46 19.62 12.44
C GLU A 171 13.10 19.98 13.08
N SER A 172 12.10 19.13 12.86
CA SER A 172 10.75 19.30 13.43
C SER A 172 10.61 18.77 14.86
N GLY A 173 11.68 18.26 15.49
CA GLY A 173 11.67 17.72 16.86
C GLY A 173 11.07 16.33 16.99
N TYR A 174 11.17 15.53 15.93
CA TYR A 174 10.72 14.14 15.89
C TYR A 174 11.87 13.19 15.58
N VAL A 175 11.61 11.91 15.78
CA VAL A 175 12.48 10.81 15.33
C VAL A 175 11.62 9.78 14.58
N ASN A 176 12.25 9.03 13.68
CA ASN A 176 11.60 7.89 13.04
C ASN A 176 11.22 6.84 14.09
N ASP A 177 10.06 6.23 13.91
CA ASP A 177 9.52 5.20 14.81
C ASP A 177 9.24 3.90 14.02
N ILE A 178 10.11 3.60 13.06
CA ILE A 178 10.04 2.36 12.28
C ILE A 178 10.36 1.20 13.23
N THR A 179 9.43 0.26 13.34
CA THR A 179 9.49 -0.90 14.25
C THR A 179 8.89 -2.12 13.55
N GLY A 180 8.91 -3.29 14.19
CA GLY A 180 8.25 -4.48 13.63
C GLY A 180 6.72 -4.37 13.48
N LYS A 181 6.11 -3.27 13.97
CA LYS A 181 4.66 -3.00 13.86
C LYS A 181 4.34 -1.75 13.03
N ARG A 182 5.27 -0.83 12.92
CA ARG A 182 5.14 0.43 12.18
C ARG A 182 6.25 0.47 11.15
N LEU A 183 5.92 0.25 9.90
CA LEU A 183 6.85 -0.05 8.83
C LEU A 183 7.03 1.14 7.87
N HIS A 184 8.06 1.09 7.07
CA HIS A 184 8.19 1.91 5.87
C HIS A 184 7.02 1.59 4.93
N HIS A 185 6.30 2.61 4.48
CA HIS A 185 5.09 2.49 3.67
C HIS A 185 5.23 3.23 2.36
N GLU A 186 4.93 2.56 1.26
CA GLU A 186 4.92 3.10 -0.09
C GLU A 186 3.53 2.99 -0.72
N ILE A 187 3.06 4.03 -1.40
CA ILE A 187 1.79 4.06 -2.12
C ILE A 187 2.07 4.35 -3.60
N TYR A 188 1.79 3.39 -4.47
CA TYR A 188 2.15 3.44 -5.89
C TYR A 188 1.05 4.11 -6.72
N LEU A 189 1.22 5.37 -7.07
CA LEU A 189 0.22 6.15 -7.81
C LEU A 189 0.34 5.99 -9.32
N SER A 190 1.48 5.53 -9.80
CA SER A 190 1.76 5.27 -11.21
C SER A 190 1.73 3.78 -11.53
N ASP A 191 1.18 3.41 -12.68
CA ASP A 191 1.33 2.05 -13.21
C ASP A 191 2.68 1.96 -13.94
N ALA A 192 3.67 1.33 -13.28
CA ALA A 192 5.02 1.17 -13.80
C ALA A 192 5.09 0.48 -15.18
N ARG A 193 4.05 -0.24 -15.59
CA ARG A 193 3.97 -0.89 -16.91
C ARG A 193 3.57 0.08 -18.03
N LYS A 194 3.05 1.26 -17.68
CA LYS A 194 2.47 2.22 -18.64
C LYS A 194 3.17 3.57 -18.64
N VAL A 195 3.87 3.87 -17.57
CA VAL A 195 4.50 5.19 -17.36
C VAL A 195 6.02 4.99 -17.30
N ALA A 196 6.77 5.85 -17.96
CA ALA A 196 8.22 5.82 -17.94
C ALA A 196 8.75 6.13 -16.52
N PRO A 197 9.85 5.47 -16.07
CA PRO A 197 10.32 5.52 -14.68
C PRO A 197 10.49 6.93 -14.11
N GLU A 198 10.99 7.87 -14.91
CA GLU A 198 11.21 9.27 -14.49
C GLU A 198 9.90 10.03 -14.17
N LYS A 199 8.75 9.45 -14.48
CA LYS A 199 7.43 10.02 -14.21
C LYS A 199 6.64 9.26 -13.14
N TRP A 200 7.25 8.25 -12.54
CA TRP A 200 6.57 7.52 -11.47
C TRP A 200 6.34 8.43 -10.27
N LYS A 201 5.24 8.14 -9.58
CA LYS A 201 4.82 8.84 -8.37
C LYS A 201 4.57 7.82 -7.28
N THR A 202 5.33 7.93 -6.21
CA THR A 202 5.20 7.10 -5.02
C THR A 202 5.06 8.00 -3.81
N VAL A 203 4.07 7.77 -2.96
CA VAL A 203 4.08 8.39 -1.63
C VAL A 203 4.93 7.52 -0.74
N ILE A 204 5.99 8.10 -0.16
CA ILE A 204 6.79 7.47 0.89
C ILE A 204 6.30 8.00 2.22
N ARG A 205 6.07 7.10 3.18
CA ARG A 205 5.55 7.43 4.50
C ARG A 205 6.30 6.66 5.58
N HIS A 206 6.76 7.37 6.60
CA HIS A 206 7.39 6.80 7.78
C HIS A 206 6.65 7.17 9.04
N PRO A 207 6.45 6.22 9.96
CA PRO A 207 5.96 6.53 11.30
C PRO A 207 7.00 7.33 12.08
N ILE A 208 6.52 8.30 12.85
CA ILE A 208 7.37 9.16 13.69
C ILE A 208 6.81 9.27 15.10
N LYS A 209 7.68 9.69 16.04
CA LYS A 209 7.30 10.06 17.41
C LYS A 209 8.10 11.26 17.86
N PRO A 210 7.65 12.01 18.88
CA PRO A 210 8.46 13.06 19.51
C PRO A 210 9.84 12.56 19.92
N ALA A 211 10.87 13.41 19.77
CA ALA A 211 12.25 13.13 20.14
C ALA A 211 12.47 13.01 21.66
#